data_c694a6ebc14e7436d452be92ca02ae0f
#
_entry.id   c694a6ebc14e7436d452be92ca02ae0f
#
_cell.length_a   1.000
_cell.length_b   1.000
_cell.length_c   1.000
_cell.angle_alpha   90.00
_cell.angle_beta   90.00
_cell.angle_gamma   90.00
#
_symmetry.space_group_name_H-M   'P 1'
#
loop_
_entity.id
_entity.type
_entity.pdbx_description
1 polymer ?
#
loop_
_entity_poly.entity_id
_entity_poly.type
_entity_poly.pdbx_seq_one_letter_code
_entity_poly.pdbx_strand_id
1 'polypeptide(L)'
;MHWLAWHLPPIEATTGPATGSVIGLPPAAQGWWALRFTPRVALVDEALLLEVSGTERLWGGRAALQSLLRDHAPPGPETLEGGSLWASAPTALQALALLRLQRQGRPVPRRLPHDLPVATLSALRPHAQALQQLGCRT
;
A
#
# COMPACT_ATOMS: atom_id res chain seq x y z
N MET A 1 -8.83 -6.53 13.41
CA MET A 1 -7.57 -5.95 12.92
C MET A 1 -7.88 -4.97 11.80
N HIS A 2 -7.07 -3.93 11.67
CA HIS A 2 -7.20 -2.94 10.61
C HIS A 2 -5.82 -2.59 10.07
N TRP A 3 -5.61 -2.87 8.78
CA TRP A 3 -4.36 -2.65 8.09
C TRP A 3 -4.52 -1.57 7.03
N LEU A 4 -3.52 -0.74 6.91
CA LEU A 4 -3.35 0.22 5.83
C LEU A 4 -2.17 -0.23 4.97
N ALA A 5 -2.34 -0.24 3.66
CA ALA A 5 -1.28 -0.40 2.69
C ALA A 5 -1.03 0.95 2.02
N TRP A 6 0.17 1.48 2.15
CA TRP A 6 0.61 2.74 1.56
C TRP A 6 1.57 2.46 0.42
N HIS A 7 1.32 3.05 -0.73
CA HIS A 7 2.20 2.84 -1.88
C HIS A 7 3.54 3.54 -1.69
N LEU A 8 4.61 2.79 -1.95
CA LEU A 8 5.97 3.31 -2.02
C LEU A 8 6.34 3.43 -3.50
N PRO A 9 6.63 4.64 -3.99
CA PRO A 9 7.14 4.79 -5.34
C PRO A 9 8.48 4.05 -5.47
N PRO A 10 8.77 3.44 -6.63
CA PRO A 10 10.07 2.85 -6.86
C PRO A 10 11.14 3.93 -6.73
N ILE A 11 12.24 3.60 -6.07
CA ILE A 11 13.43 4.44 -6.11
C ILE A 11 13.98 4.28 -7.52
N GLU A 12 13.66 5.19 -8.41
CA GLU A 12 14.42 5.32 -9.63
C GLU A 12 15.82 5.77 -9.22
N ALA A 13 16.78 4.89 -9.38
CA ALA A 13 18.19 5.24 -9.29
C ALA A 13 18.47 6.18 -10.46
N THR A 14 18.19 7.46 -10.27
CA THR A 14 18.52 8.49 -11.26
C THR A 14 20.01 8.67 -11.23
N THR A 15 20.71 7.92 -12.06
CA THR A 15 22.09 8.20 -12.45
C THR A 15 22.04 9.37 -13.44
N GLY A 16 21.92 10.58 -12.92
CA GLY A 16 21.93 11.79 -13.72
C GLY A 16 22.41 12.98 -12.89
N PRO A 17 23.20 13.92 -13.46
CA PRO A 17 23.71 15.07 -12.72
C PRO A 17 22.57 15.98 -12.28
N ALA A 18 22.66 16.37 -11.03
CA ALA A 18 21.75 17.20 -10.28
C ALA A 18 21.10 18.36 -11.07
N THR A 19 19.78 18.34 -11.20
CA THR A 19 19.00 19.58 -11.29
C THR A 19 17.60 19.29 -10.75
N GLY A 20 17.34 19.66 -9.50
CA GLY A 20 16.00 19.99 -8.99
C GLY A 20 14.94 18.90 -8.89
N SER A 21 15.26 17.62 -8.85
CA SER A 21 14.27 16.55 -8.66
C SER A 21 13.91 16.42 -7.19
N VAL A 22 12.63 16.45 -6.89
CA VAL A 22 12.06 16.08 -5.60
C VAL A 22 12.43 14.63 -5.33
N ILE A 23 13.46 14.44 -4.51
CA ILE A 23 13.92 13.13 -4.09
C ILE A 23 12.86 12.60 -3.12
N GLY A 24 12.05 11.64 -3.56
CA GLY A 24 11.17 10.90 -2.66
C GLY A 24 12.00 10.29 -1.53
N LEU A 25 11.46 10.30 -0.31
CA LEU A 25 12.13 9.67 0.82
C LEU A 25 12.37 8.18 0.53
N PRO A 26 13.55 7.64 0.87
CA PRO A 26 13.81 6.21 0.71
C PRO A 26 12.79 5.39 1.52
N PRO A 27 12.46 4.15 1.13
CA PRO A 27 11.47 3.30 1.80
C PRO A 27 11.72 3.18 3.30
N ALA A 28 12.98 3.09 3.72
CA ALA A 28 13.35 3.07 5.13
C ALA A 28 12.90 4.34 5.88
N ALA A 29 13.08 5.53 5.29
CA ALA A 29 12.65 6.78 5.90
C ALA A 29 11.11 6.88 5.99
N GLN A 30 10.40 6.33 5.01
CA GLN A 30 8.94 6.23 5.07
C GLN A 30 8.49 5.26 6.18
N GLY A 31 9.22 4.16 6.38
CA GLY A 31 9.02 3.26 7.51
C GLY A 31 9.17 3.97 8.86
N TRP A 32 10.21 4.78 9.03
CA TRP A 32 10.41 5.60 10.23
C TRP A 32 9.28 6.62 10.42
N TRP A 33 8.81 7.24 9.37
CA TRP A 33 7.64 8.12 9.44
C TRP A 33 6.40 7.37 9.95
N ALA A 34 6.12 6.18 9.43
CA ALA A 34 4.97 5.38 9.82
C ALA A 34 5.02 4.90 11.28
N LEU A 35 6.21 4.64 11.82
CA LEU A 35 6.42 4.26 13.22
C LEU A 35 5.97 5.34 14.22
N ARG A 36 5.76 6.57 13.79
CA ARG A 36 5.17 7.62 14.62
C ARG A 36 3.71 7.37 14.94
N PHE A 37 3.01 6.61 14.11
CA PHE A 37 1.57 6.36 14.23
C PHE A 37 1.24 4.97 14.77
N THR A 38 2.08 3.98 14.49
CA THR A 38 1.89 2.60 14.94
C THR A 38 3.23 1.90 15.08
N PRO A 39 3.41 1.03 16.10
CA PRO A 39 4.63 0.24 16.23
C PRO A 39 4.69 -0.95 15.25
N ARG A 40 3.59 -1.24 14.56
CA ARG A 40 3.48 -2.39 13.64
C ARG A 40 3.52 -1.92 12.20
N VAL A 41 4.73 -1.87 11.67
CA VAL A 41 5.02 -1.43 10.30
C VAL A 41 5.84 -2.49 9.60
N ALA A 42 5.53 -2.77 8.35
CA ALA A 42 6.29 -3.66 7.50
C ALA A 42 6.44 -3.08 6.09
N LEU A 43 7.61 -3.28 5.51
CA LEU A 43 7.88 -3.01 4.11
C LEU A 43 7.68 -4.32 3.34
N VAL A 44 6.75 -4.34 2.41
CA VAL A 44 6.45 -5.53 1.59
C VAL A 44 6.29 -5.11 0.14
N ASP A 45 7.19 -5.58 -0.69
CA ASP A 45 7.23 -5.24 -2.11
C ASP A 45 7.17 -3.70 -2.34
N GLU A 46 6.14 -3.24 -3.04
CA GLU A 46 5.90 -1.84 -3.36
C GLU A 46 5.09 -1.08 -2.31
N ALA A 47 4.90 -1.65 -1.12
CA ALA A 47 4.01 -1.06 -0.12
C ALA A 47 4.60 -1.02 1.30
N LEU A 48 4.22 0.00 2.03
CA LEU A 48 4.36 0.12 3.47
C LEU A 48 3.04 -0.33 4.11
N LEU A 49 3.10 -1.34 4.95
CA LEU A 49 1.95 -1.89 5.67
C LEU A 49 1.95 -1.40 7.12
N LEU A 50 0.82 -0.85 7.56
CA LEU A 50 0.63 -0.34 8.92
C LEU A 50 -0.55 -1.08 9.56
N GLU A 51 -0.33 -1.69 10.72
CA GLU A 51 -1.42 -2.21 11.54
C GLU A 51 -1.84 -1.13 12.55
N VAL A 52 -3.06 -0.63 12.44
CA VAL A 52 -3.51 0.56 13.16
C VAL A 52 -4.63 0.31 14.18
N SER A 53 -5.18 -0.90 14.27
CA SER A 53 -6.30 -1.19 15.15
C SER A 53 -6.00 -0.92 16.62
N GLY A 54 -4.77 -1.14 17.05
CA GLY A 54 -4.33 -0.88 18.43
C GLY A 54 -4.09 0.60 18.74
N THR A 55 -3.88 1.43 17.72
CA THR A 55 -3.50 2.84 17.88
C THR A 55 -4.59 3.82 17.44
N GLU A 56 -5.63 3.39 16.76
CA GLU A 56 -6.73 4.25 16.30
C GLU A 56 -7.30 5.13 17.41
N ARG A 57 -7.45 4.58 18.63
CA ARG A 57 -7.99 5.33 19.78
C ARG A 57 -7.08 6.46 20.26
N LEU A 58 -5.77 6.28 20.14
CA LEU A 58 -4.77 7.29 20.53
C LEU A 58 -4.84 8.53 19.63
N TRP A 59 -5.30 8.35 18.41
CA TRP A 59 -5.37 9.39 17.38
C TRP A 59 -6.79 9.94 17.16
N GLY A 60 -7.73 9.64 18.08
CA GLY A 60 -9.11 10.12 17.96
C GLY A 60 -10.01 9.30 17.04
N GLY A 61 -9.63 8.05 16.77
CA GLY A 61 -10.39 7.12 15.96
C GLY A 61 -9.85 6.96 14.52
N ARG A 62 -10.46 6.05 13.80
CA ARG A 62 -10.01 5.67 12.44
C ARG A 62 -9.96 6.83 11.46
N ALA A 63 -11.02 7.62 11.41
CA ALA A 63 -11.11 8.75 10.48
C ALA A 63 -10.05 9.83 10.79
N ALA A 64 -9.85 10.14 12.06
CA ALA A 64 -8.84 11.12 12.50
C ALA A 64 -7.42 10.63 12.17
N LEU A 65 -7.12 9.36 12.43
CA LEU A 65 -5.82 8.77 12.08
C LEU A 65 -5.58 8.79 10.57
N GLN A 66 -6.58 8.46 9.77
CA GLN A 66 -6.47 8.50 8.31
C GLN A 66 -6.25 9.92 7.77
N SER A 67 -6.88 10.93 8.38
CA SER A 67 -6.64 12.33 8.05
C SER A 67 -5.21 12.74 8.39
N LEU A 68 -4.76 12.42 9.59
CA LEU A 68 -3.38 12.68 10.04
C LEU A 68 -2.33 12.04 9.12
N LEU A 69 -2.54 10.80 8.71
CA LEU A 69 -1.65 10.11 7.80
C LEU A 69 -1.56 10.81 6.44
N ARG A 70 -2.68 11.30 5.91
CA ARG A 70 -2.69 12.08 4.66
C ARG A 70 -2.01 13.42 4.81
N ASP A 71 -2.29 14.13 5.89
CA ASP A 71 -1.78 15.49 6.13
C ASP A 71 -0.26 15.50 6.38
N HIS A 72 0.27 14.40 6.95
CA HIS A 72 1.69 14.25 7.27
C HIS A 72 2.41 13.26 6.34
N ALA A 73 1.78 12.86 5.25
CA ALA A 73 2.40 11.99 4.27
C ALA A 73 3.71 12.60 3.75
N PRO A 74 4.78 11.80 3.64
CA PRO A 74 5.98 12.26 2.99
C PRO A 74 5.66 12.74 1.57
N PRO A 75 6.31 13.81 1.09
CA PRO A 75 6.16 14.24 -0.29
C PRO A 75 6.55 13.08 -1.21
N GLY A 76 5.59 12.59 -1.96
CA GLY A 76 5.77 11.59 -3.00
C GLY A 76 5.49 12.20 -4.37
N PRO A 77 5.84 11.52 -5.46
CA PRO A 77 5.41 11.95 -6.75
C PRO A 77 3.89 12.03 -6.74
N GLU A 78 3.36 13.23 -6.95
CA GLU A 78 1.94 13.41 -7.19
C GLU A 78 1.58 12.53 -8.37
N THR A 79 0.77 11.51 -8.13
CA THR A 79 0.21 10.73 -9.21
C THR A 79 -0.74 11.66 -9.94
N LEU A 80 -0.32 12.13 -11.11
CA LEU A 80 -1.06 13.02 -12.00
C LEU A 80 -2.44 12.45 -12.44
N GLU A 81 -2.79 11.25 -11.99
CA GLU A 81 -4.03 10.56 -12.32
C GLU A 81 -4.66 9.94 -11.06
N GLY A 82 -5.18 10.75 -10.15
CA GLY A 82 -6.26 10.41 -9.21
C GLY A 82 -6.27 9.05 -8.47
N GLY A 83 -5.20 8.27 -8.53
CA GLY A 83 -5.11 6.95 -7.89
C GLY A 83 -4.89 7.08 -6.39
N SER A 84 -5.68 6.37 -5.59
CA SER A 84 -5.46 6.27 -4.15
C SER A 84 -4.05 5.76 -3.86
N LEU A 85 -3.30 6.52 -3.10
CA LEU A 85 -1.96 6.14 -2.63
C LEU A 85 -2.01 5.07 -1.53
N TRP A 86 -3.18 4.72 -1.05
CA TRP A 86 -3.36 3.79 0.06
C TRP A 86 -4.69 3.04 -0.01
N ALA A 87 -4.71 1.85 0.59
CA ALA A 87 -5.90 1.03 0.76
C ALA A 87 -5.98 0.48 2.17
N SER A 88 -7.17 0.12 2.63
CA SER A 88 -7.38 -0.45 3.95
C SER A 88 -8.19 -1.74 3.90
N ALA A 89 -7.84 -2.68 4.79
CA ALA A 89 -8.53 -3.97 4.91
C ALA A 89 -8.32 -4.60 6.28
N PRO A 90 -9.09 -5.64 6.64
CA PRO A 90 -8.91 -6.40 7.88
C PRO A 90 -7.56 -7.12 7.99
N THR A 91 -6.91 -7.45 6.87
CA THR A 91 -5.60 -8.11 6.85
C THR A 91 -4.61 -7.38 5.96
N ALA A 92 -3.31 -7.54 6.25
CA ALA A 92 -2.23 -6.93 5.50
C ALA A 92 -2.26 -7.32 4.01
N LEU A 93 -2.45 -8.62 3.73
CA LEU A 93 -2.49 -9.13 2.35
C LEU A 93 -3.70 -8.60 1.56
N GLN A 94 -4.85 -8.45 2.19
CA GLN A 94 -6.02 -7.85 1.56
C GLN A 94 -5.79 -6.35 1.28
N ALA A 95 -5.20 -5.61 2.22
CA ALA A 95 -4.88 -4.21 2.03
C ALA A 95 -3.90 -4.02 0.87
N LEU A 96 -2.87 -4.85 0.79
CA LEU A 96 -1.91 -4.85 -0.32
C LEU A 96 -2.56 -5.20 -1.66
N ALA A 97 -3.42 -6.22 -1.69
CA ALA A 97 -4.14 -6.61 -2.89
C ALA A 97 -5.08 -5.51 -3.39
N LEU A 98 -5.80 -4.85 -2.48
CA LEU A 98 -6.66 -3.72 -2.83
C LEU A 98 -5.87 -2.52 -3.38
N LEU A 99 -4.73 -2.21 -2.77
CA LEU A 99 -3.83 -1.17 -3.27
C LEU A 99 -3.39 -1.46 -4.72
N ARG A 100 -3.03 -2.71 -5.01
CA ARG A 100 -2.65 -3.14 -6.36
C ARG A 100 -3.79 -3.01 -7.37
N LEU A 101 -5.01 -3.41 -6.98
CA LEU A 101 -6.19 -3.28 -7.83
C LEU A 101 -6.49 -1.80 -8.14
N GLN A 102 -6.45 -0.94 -7.14
CA GLN A 102 -6.66 0.49 -7.31
C GLN A 102 -5.64 1.10 -8.28
N ARG A 103 -4.36 0.74 -8.13
CA ARG A 103 -3.30 1.21 -9.04
C ARG A 103 -3.45 0.70 -10.47
N GLN A 104 -4.09 -0.45 -10.67
CA GLN A 104 -4.42 -1.00 -11.98
C GLN A 104 -5.72 -0.43 -12.56
N GLY A 105 -6.38 0.50 -11.87
CA GLY A 105 -7.69 1.01 -12.26
C GLY A 105 -8.79 -0.05 -12.21
N ARG A 106 -8.60 -1.14 -11.48
CA ARG A 106 -9.56 -2.24 -11.37
C ARG A 106 -10.53 -2.00 -10.22
N PRO A 107 -11.80 -2.35 -10.37
CA PRO A 107 -12.79 -2.18 -9.32
C PRO A 107 -12.48 -3.06 -8.10
N VAL A 108 -12.84 -2.56 -6.93
CA VAL A 108 -12.74 -3.32 -5.68
C VAL A 108 -13.74 -4.48 -5.70
N PRO A 109 -13.31 -5.71 -5.41
CA PRO A 109 -14.20 -6.86 -5.36
C PRO A 109 -15.28 -6.73 -4.29
N ARG A 110 -16.46 -7.27 -4.56
CA ARG A 110 -17.59 -7.18 -3.62
C ARG A 110 -17.45 -8.11 -2.41
N ARG A 111 -16.79 -9.26 -2.59
CA ARG A 111 -16.64 -10.30 -1.56
C ARG A 111 -15.16 -10.51 -1.26
N LEU A 112 -14.66 -9.84 -0.23
CA LEU A 112 -13.30 -10.05 0.26
C LEU A 112 -13.29 -11.16 1.31
N PRO A 113 -12.28 -12.04 1.28
CA PRO A 113 -11.15 -12.14 0.31
C PRO A 113 -11.45 -12.97 -0.95
N HIS A 114 -12.63 -13.57 -1.07
CA HIS A 114 -12.94 -14.62 -2.06
C HIS A 114 -12.77 -14.19 -3.52
N ASP A 115 -13.10 -12.95 -3.83
CA ASP A 115 -13.02 -12.44 -5.20
C ASP A 115 -11.69 -11.71 -5.50
N LEU A 116 -10.68 -11.84 -4.63
CA LEU A 116 -9.37 -11.25 -4.89
C LEU A 116 -8.64 -12.04 -5.97
N PRO A 117 -8.21 -11.39 -7.07
CA PRO A 117 -7.46 -12.08 -8.12
C PRO A 117 -6.15 -12.67 -7.56
N VAL A 118 -5.86 -13.92 -7.89
CA VAL A 118 -4.65 -14.64 -7.48
C VAL A 118 -3.37 -13.84 -7.77
N ALA A 119 -3.34 -13.14 -8.92
CA ALA A 119 -2.20 -12.33 -9.34
C ALA A 119 -1.91 -11.11 -8.42
N THR A 120 -2.83 -10.74 -7.53
CA THR A 120 -2.61 -9.65 -6.56
C THR A 120 -1.76 -10.08 -5.36
N LEU A 121 -1.66 -11.37 -5.11
CA LEU A 121 -0.87 -11.93 -4.02
C LEU A 121 0.57 -12.20 -4.49
N SER A 122 1.56 -11.61 -3.81
CA SER A 122 2.98 -11.69 -4.20
C SER A 122 3.47 -13.13 -4.34
N ALA A 123 3.14 -13.97 -3.36
CA ALA A 123 3.54 -15.38 -3.33
C ALA A 123 2.95 -16.20 -4.50
N LEU A 124 1.80 -15.81 -5.02
CA LEU A 124 1.12 -16.53 -6.10
C LEU A 124 1.38 -15.93 -7.48
N ARG A 125 1.93 -14.73 -7.54
CA ARG A 125 2.22 -14.02 -8.81
C ARG A 125 3.08 -14.84 -9.78
N PRO A 126 4.17 -15.52 -9.36
CA PRO A 126 4.98 -16.35 -10.25
C PRO A 126 4.19 -17.53 -10.85
N HIS A 127 3.15 -17.98 -10.16
CA HIS A 127 2.34 -19.13 -10.55
C HIS A 127 0.98 -18.74 -11.15
N ALA A 128 0.71 -17.44 -11.30
CA ALA A 128 -0.61 -16.94 -11.68
C ALA A 128 -1.10 -17.53 -13.02
N GLN A 129 -0.22 -17.67 -14.00
CA GLN A 129 -0.59 -18.26 -15.29
C GLN A 129 -0.97 -19.73 -15.17
N ALA A 130 -0.20 -20.53 -14.45
CA ALA A 130 -0.49 -21.95 -14.23
C ALA A 130 -1.80 -22.13 -13.44
N LEU A 131 -2.02 -21.30 -12.40
CA LEU A 131 -3.24 -21.32 -11.61
C LEU A 131 -4.47 -20.94 -12.44
N GLN A 132 -4.33 -19.97 -13.33
CA GLN A 132 -5.42 -19.59 -14.25
C GLN A 132 -5.77 -20.72 -15.24
N GLN A 133 -4.77 -21.44 -15.75
CA GLN A 133 -5.00 -22.62 -16.62
C GLN A 133 -5.73 -23.74 -15.88
N LEU A 134 -5.51 -23.88 -14.57
CA LEU A 134 -6.23 -24.81 -13.70
C LEU A 134 -7.62 -24.29 -13.25
N GLY A 135 -8.03 -23.11 -13.72
CA GLY A 135 -9.32 -22.50 -13.37
C GLY A 135 -9.30 -21.65 -12.09
N CYS A 136 -8.17 -21.52 -11.40
CA CYS A 136 -8.03 -20.70 -10.19
C CYS A 136 -7.78 -19.25 -10.59
N ARG A 137 -8.81 -18.41 -10.52
CA ARG A 137 -8.73 -16.98 -10.86
C ARG A 137 -8.73 -16.07 -9.63
N THR A 138 -9.34 -16.54 -8.55
CA THR A 138 -9.50 -15.84 -7.27
C THR A 138 -9.18 -16.76 -6.10
#